data_2876b833fda99b822015494dd9dcc23e
#
_entry.id   2876b833fda99b822015494dd9dcc23e
#
_cell.length_a   1.000
_cell.length_b   1.000
_cell.length_c   1.000
_cell.angle_alpha   90.00
_cell.angle_beta   90.00
_cell.angle_gamma   90.00
#
_symmetry.space_group_name_H-M   'P 1'
#
loop_
_entity.id
_entity.type
_entity.pdbx_description
1 polymer ?
#
loop_
_entity_poly.entity_id
_entity_poly.type
_entity_poly.pdbx_seq_one_letter_code
_entity_poly.pdbx_strand_id
1 'polypeptide(L)'
;MLYTLLASALVSASAHAMPIARPAAQEHVLLDTAVAAPVAKRLTLDLRAGGSIRIVGAQDKVVRIRVTENGRACGDCGVQLDQGADGIQVRSTRSGTGGAELRFEIEVPEHFDVDLTSAGGPVSIEGVDGTIKGLTESGEVEARRLSGSVDLETRKGNVTLRESYVSGRVHTVGGRVLLEDVSGTVAGSSAKGKVVERRVQRD
;
A
#
# COMPACT_ATOMS: atom_id res chain seq x y z
N MET A 1 36.51 -26.57 -75.58
CA MET A 1 36.72 -25.54 -74.56
C MET A 1 35.42 -25.34 -73.82
N LEU A 2 35.31 -25.93 -72.64
CA LEU A 2 34.12 -25.91 -71.81
C LEU A 2 34.42 -25.00 -70.61
N TYR A 3 33.69 -23.90 -70.47
CA TYR A 3 33.78 -23.02 -69.32
C TYR A 3 32.67 -23.35 -68.32
N THR A 4 33.08 -23.84 -67.16
CA THR A 4 32.16 -24.10 -66.04
C THR A 4 32.09 -22.87 -65.14
N LEU A 5 30.91 -22.26 -65.05
CA LEU A 5 30.62 -21.15 -64.11
C LEU A 5 30.20 -21.74 -62.77
N LEU A 6 31.01 -21.53 -61.73
CA LEU A 6 30.68 -21.78 -60.33
C LEU A 6 29.88 -20.59 -59.78
N ALA A 7 28.63 -20.79 -59.45
CA ALA A 7 27.81 -19.82 -58.72
C ALA A 7 27.99 -20.03 -57.21
N SER A 8 28.62 -19.07 -56.54
CA SER A 8 28.70 -19.01 -55.07
C SER A 8 27.43 -18.44 -54.49
N ALA A 9 26.66 -19.26 -53.75
CA ALA A 9 25.51 -18.81 -52.99
C ALA A 9 25.99 -18.28 -51.61
N LEU A 10 25.82 -16.98 -51.40
CA LEU A 10 25.99 -16.32 -50.12
C LEU A 10 24.75 -16.62 -49.25
N VAL A 11 24.90 -17.44 -48.21
CA VAL A 11 23.87 -17.64 -47.19
C VAL A 11 24.03 -16.54 -46.15
N SER A 12 23.09 -15.56 -46.15
CA SER A 12 23.00 -14.56 -45.12
C SER A 12 22.35 -15.15 -43.88
N ALA A 13 23.10 -15.42 -42.84
CA ALA A 13 22.59 -15.78 -41.53
C ALA A 13 22.03 -14.56 -40.82
N SER A 14 20.72 -14.41 -40.77
CA SER A 14 20.03 -13.41 -39.96
C SER A 14 20.11 -13.84 -38.50
N ALA A 15 20.96 -13.21 -37.71
CA ALA A 15 21.01 -13.38 -36.27
C ALA A 15 19.73 -12.75 -35.66
N HIS A 16 18.77 -13.57 -35.33
CA HIS A 16 17.64 -13.16 -34.50
C HIS A 16 18.14 -12.94 -33.08
N ALA A 17 18.26 -11.68 -32.68
CA ALA A 17 18.52 -11.34 -31.29
C ALA A 17 17.31 -11.80 -30.44
N MET A 18 17.51 -12.84 -29.64
CA MET A 18 16.53 -13.26 -28.64
C MET A 18 16.37 -12.10 -27.62
N PRO A 19 15.13 -11.71 -27.29
CA PRO A 19 14.92 -10.75 -26.22
C PRO A 19 15.48 -11.34 -24.93
N ILE A 20 16.45 -10.64 -24.33
CA ILE A 20 16.98 -10.97 -23.00
C ILE A 20 15.81 -10.78 -22.03
N ALA A 21 15.20 -11.86 -21.58
CA ALA A 21 14.20 -11.82 -20.52
C ALA A 21 14.84 -11.13 -19.30
N ARG A 22 14.29 -9.98 -18.91
CA ARG A 22 14.69 -9.35 -17.65
C ARG A 22 14.40 -10.34 -16.54
N PRO A 23 15.37 -10.62 -15.64
CA PRO A 23 15.10 -11.48 -14.51
C PRO A 23 13.91 -10.89 -13.75
N ALA A 24 12.90 -11.70 -13.48
CA ALA A 24 11.79 -11.32 -12.64
C ALA A 24 12.36 -10.84 -11.29
N ALA A 25 11.90 -9.68 -10.82
CA ALA A 25 12.31 -9.17 -9.51
C ALA A 25 12.02 -10.28 -8.49
N GLN A 26 13.05 -10.70 -7.77
CA GLN A 26 12.89 -11.74 -6.74
C GLN A 26 12.14 -11.09 -5.57
N GLU A 27 10.94 -11.60 -5.31
CA GLU A 27 10.14 -11.24 -4.15
C GLU A 27 10.58 -12.12 -2.97
N HIS A 28 11.05 -11.49 -1.90
CA HIS A 28 11.43 -12.18 -0.66
C HIS A 28 10.37 -11.95 0.40
N VAL A 29 9.85 -13.03 0.98
CA VAL A 29 8.91 -12.96 2.09
C VAL A 29 9.69 -12.72 3.37
N LEU A 30 9.45 -11.59 4.03
CA LEU A 30 10.06 -11.22 5.31
C LEU A 30 9.22 -11.68 6.50
N LEU A 31 7.90 -11.62 6.35
CA LEU A 31 6.93 -12.04 7.36
C LEU A 31 5.70 -12.60 6.66
N ASP A 32 5.24 -13.75 7.13
CA ASP A 32 3.94 -14.32 6.74
C ASP A 32 3.35 -15.00 7.97
N THR A 33 2.32 -14.40 8.53
CA THR A 33 1.74 -14.85 9.77
C THR A 33 0.23 -14.60 9.86
N ALA A 34 -0.42 -15.42 10.65
CA ALA A 34 -1.83 -15.28 10.96
C ALA A 34 -2.00 -15.38 12.49
N VAL A 35 -2.59 -14.36 13.08
CA VAL A 35 -2.81 -14.27 14.53
C VAL A 35 -4.29 -14.08 14.83
N ALA A 36 -4.76 -14.68 15.91
CA ALA A 36 -6.13 -14.45 16.36
C ALA A 36 -6.33 -12.96 16.69
N ALA A 37 -7.48 -12.41 16.31
CA ALA A 37 -7.79 -11.02 16.57
C ALA A 37 -7.77 -10.76 18.09
N PRO A 38 -7.02 -9.75 18.57
CA PRO A 38 -6.95 -9.41 19.98
C PRO A 38 -8.27 -8.84 20.48
N VAL A 39 -8.48 -8.87 21.81
CA VAL A 39 -9.68 -8.30 22.44
C VAL A 39 -9.82 -6.81 22.15
N ALA A 40 -8.71 -6.07 22.12
CA ALA A 40 -8.69 -4.64 21.82
C ALA A 40 -9.04 -4.31 20.36
N LYS A 41 -9.08 -5.31 19.47
CA LYS A 41 -9.42 -5.15 18.04
C LYS A 41 -8.71 -3.96 17.38
N ARG A 42 -7.41 -3.82 17.64
CA ARG A 42 -6.60 -2.71 17.14
C ARG A 42 -5.35 -3.21 16.44
N LEU A 43 -5.07 -2.60 15.29
CA LEU A 43 -3.82 -2.76 14.54
C LEU A 43 -3.08 -1.43 14.55
N THR A 44 -1.84 -1.44 15.02
CA THR A 44 -0.94 -0.29 14.98
C THR A 44 0.22 -0.57 14.03
N LEU A 45 0.41 0.28 13.04
CA LEU A 45 1.47 0.19 12.06
C LEU A 45 2.42 1.38 12.19
N ASP A 46 3.67 1.15 12.61
CA ASP A 46 4.75 2.17 12.63
C ASP A 46 5.79 1.80 11.57
N LEU A 47 5.56 2.30 10.35
CA LEU A 47 6.32 1.91 9.17
C LEU A 47 7.32 2.99 8.74
N ARG A 48 8.38 3.14 9.51
CA ARG A 48 9.46 4.13 9.26
C ARG A 48 10.25 3.85 7.99
N ALA A 49 10.25 2.61 7.53
CA ALA A 49 10.85 2.26 6.25
C ALA A 49 10.03 2.73 5.05
N GLY A 50 8.75 3.06 5.25
CA GLY A 50 7.80 3.27 4.17
C GLY A 50 7.47 1.97 3.45
N GLY A 51 6.84 2.07 2.30
CA GLY A 51 6.47 0.93 1.46
C GLY A 51 5.01 0.99 1.00
N SER A 52 4.63 0.05 0.17
CA SER A 52 3.24 -0.11 -0.27
C SER A 52 2.43 -0.82 0.81
N ILE A 53 1.31 -0.27 1.21
CA ILE A 53 0.49 -0.78 2.31
C ILE A 53 -0.92 -1.03 1.78
N ARG A 54 -1.40 -2.26 1.94
CA ARG A 54 -2.77 -2.65 1.65
C ARG A 54 -3.41 -3.28 2.88
N ILE A 55 -4.51 -2.70 3.34
CA ILE A 55 -5.31 -3.20 4.47
C ILE A 55 -6.71 -3.52 3.96
N VAL A 56 -7.18 -4.73 4.23
CA VAL A 56 -8.51 -5.20 3.79
C VAL A 56 -9.27 -5.76 4.99
N GLY A 57 -10.49 -5.30 5.17
CA GLY A 57 -11.44 -5.88 6.10
C GLY A 57 -11.96 -7.22 5.58
N ALA A 58 -11.94 -8.24 6.42
CA ALA A 58 -12.41 -9.58 6.13
C ALA A 58 -13.42 -10.05 7.19
N GLN A 59 -14.27 -11.00 6.84
CA GLN A 59 -15.25 -11.55 7.79
C GLN A 59 -14.64 -12.56 8.76
N ASP A 60 -13.34 -12.80 8.65
CA ASP A 60 -12.60 -13.70 9.53
C ASP A 60 -12.30 -13.05 10.89
N LYS A 61 -12.07 -13.88 11.91
CA LYS A 61 -11.61 -13.44 13.23
C LYS A 61 -10.10 -13.53 13.41
N VAL A 62 -9.39 -13.45 12.29
CA VAL A 62 -7.93 -13.62 12.24
C VAL A 62 -7.33 -12.42 11.53
N VAL A 63 -6.25 -11.90 12.06
CA VAL A 63 -5.43 -10.89 11.38
C VAL A 63 -4.32 -11.61 10.63
N ARG A 64 -4.25 -11.44 9.32
CA ARG A 64 -3.17 -11.96 8.48
C ARG A 64 -2.26 -10.83 8.07
N ILE A 65 -0.97 -11.05 8.21
CA ILE A 65 0.04 -10.05 7.87
C ILE A 65 1.09 -10.72 7.02
N ARG A 66 1.23 -10.25 5.80
CA ARG A 66 2.28 -10.65 4.89
C ARG A 66 3.11 -9.43 4.51
N VAL A 67 4.42 -9.56 4.68
CA VAL A 67 5.37 -8.52 4.28
C VAL A 67 6.37 -9.12 3.32
N THR A 68 6.48 -8.49 2.16
CA THR A 68 7.41 -8.90 1.12
C THR A 68 8.33 -7.76 0.76
N GLU A 69 9.49 -8.11 0.25
CA GLU A 69 10.51 -7.21 -0.23
C GLU A 69 10.75 -7.46 -1.71
N ASN A 70 10.66 -6.41 -2.52
CA ASN A 70 10.99 -6.45 -3.93
C ASN A 70 12.31 -5.75 -4.19
N GLY A 71 13.21 -6.38 -4.95
CA GLY A 71 14.48 -5.80 -5.39
C GLY A 71 15.69 -6.41 -4.71
N ARG A 72 16.73 -5.58 -4.51
CA ARG A 72 17.95 -6.03 -3.81
C ARG A 72 17.65 -6.12 -2.32
N ALA A 73 17.91 -7.29 -1.74
CA ALA A 73 17.67 -7.52 -0.31
C ALA A 73 18.15 -6.35 0.54
N CYS A 74 17.25 -5.81 1.35
CA CYS A 74 17.57 -4.81 2.34
C CYS A 74 18.23 -5.52 3.53
N GLY A 75 19.58 -5.51 3.59
CA GLY A 75 20.33 -6.27 4.59
C GLY A 75 19.90 -6.03 6.05
N ASP A 76 19.24 -4.90 6.34
CA ASP A 76 18.86 -4.48 7.69
C ASP A 76 17.40 -3.96 7.76
N CYS A 77 16.51 -4.35 6.85
CA CYS A 77 15.08 -4.06 7.00
C CYS A 77 14.46 -5.03 7.99
N GLY A 78 14.36 -4.61 9.23
CA GLY A 78 13.65 -5.37 10.27
C GLY A 78 12.15 -5.11 10.21
N VAL A 79 11.37 -6.17 10.18
CA VAL A 79 9.93 -6.13 10.46
C VAL A 79 9.68 -6.87 11.75
N GLN A 80 9.10 -6.19 12.72
CA GLN A 80 8.76 -6.75 14.03
C GLN A 80 7.26 -6.76 14.19
N LEU A 81 6.76 -7.86 14.74
CA LEU A 81 5.37 -8.07 15.11
C LEU A 81 5.28 -8.29 16.60
N ASP A 82 4.55 -7.45 17.28
CA ASP A 82 4.23 -7.58 18.70
C ASP A 82 2.72 -7.77 18.87
N GLN A 83 2.32 -8.75 19.65
CA GLN A 83 0.92 -8.99 20.02
C GLN A 83 0.77 -8.84 21.53
N GLY A 84 -0.14 -7.99 21.95
CA GLY A 84 -0.39 -7.70 23.34
C GLY A 84 -1.85 -7.43 23.67
N ALA A 85 -2.12 -7.01 24.91
CA ALA A 85 -3.46 -6.65 25.35
C ALA A 85 -4.04 -5.46 24.57
N ASP A 86 -3.18 -4.53 24.12
CA ASP A 86 -3.56 -3.31 23.40
C ASP A 86 -3.79 -3.54 21.91
N GLY A 87 -3.52 -4.73 21.39
CA GLY A 87 -3.69 -5.08 20.01
C GLY A 87 -2.48 -5.72 19.37
N ILE A 88 -2.42 -5.60 18.04
CA ILE A 88 -1.29 -6.04 17.21
C ILE A 88 -0.50 -4.81 16.79
N GLN A 89 0.81 -4.85 16.94
CA GLN A 89 1.71 -3.81 16.50
C GLN A 89 2.71 -4.36 15.50
N VAL A 90 2.81 -3.70 14.34
CA VAL A 90 3.82 -3.99 13.32
C VAL A 90 4.73 -2.78 13.21
N ARG A 91 6.02 -2.99 13.33
CA ARG A 91 7.04 -1.96 13.17
C ARG A 91 8.00 -2.35 12.07
N SER A 92 8.32 -1.39 11.21
CA SER A 92 9.42 -1.56 10.29
C SER A 92 10.52 -0.55 10.57
N THR A 93 11.75 -1.05 10.64
CA THR A 93 12.95 -0.22 10.73
C THR A 93 13.70 -0.32 9.42
N ARG A 94 14.22 0.80 8.95
CA ARG A 94 15.12 0.83 7.82
C ARG A 94 16.50 1.22 8.29
N SER A 95 17.47 0.36 8.05
CA SER A 95 18.86 0.66 8.25
C SER A 95 19.56 0.55 6.90
N GLY A 96 19.99 1.68 6.33
CA GLY A 96 20.75 1.68 5.10
C GLY A 96 20.07 2.31 3.86
N THR A 97 20.85 2.47 2.78
CA THR A 97 20.47 3.11 1.52
C THR A 97 19.99 2.10 0.45
N GLY A 98 19.54 0.94 0.86
CA GLY A 98 19.06 -0.12 -0.06
C GLY A 98 17.81 0.30 -0.83
N GLY A 99 17.75 0.01 -2.12
CA GLY A 99 16.60 0.26 -3.00
C GLY A 99 15.46 -0.77 -2.87
N ALA A 100 15.34 -1.45 -1.74
CA ALA A 100 14.28 -2.41 -1.50
C ALA A 100 12.94 -1.71 -1.29
N GLU A 101 11.91 -2.21 -1.94
CA GLU A 101 10.53 -1.76 -1.76
C GLU A 101 9.77 -2.79 -0.91
N LEU A 102 9.33 -2.34 0.27
CA LEU A 102 8.51 -3.18 1.15
C LEU A 102 7.05 -3.12 0.71
N ARG A 103 6.39 -4.27 0.75
CA ARG A 103 4.96 -4.41 0.54
C ARG A 103 4.32 -5.08 1.75
N PHE A 104 3.36 -4.40 2.33
CA PHE A 104 2.56 -4.86 3.45
C PHE A 104 1.16 -5.22 2.96
N GLU A 105 0.80 -6.48 3.02
CA GLU A 105 -0.55 -6.98 2.75
C GLU A 105 -1.15 -7.46 4.06
N ILE A 106 -2.21 -6.79 4.51
CA ILE A 106 -2.78 -7.01 5.83
C ILE A 106 -4.27 -7.23 5.68
N GLU A 107 -4.77 -8.35 6.20
CA GLU A 107 -6.19 -8.61 6.36
C GLU A 107 -6.54 -8.48 7.84
N VAL A 108 -7.55 -7.69 8.15
CA VAL A 108 -8.09 -7.52 9.51
C VAL A 108 -9.56 -7.92 9.53
N PRO A 109 -10.12 -8.30 10.67
CA PRO A 109 -11.57 -8.40 10.80
C PRO A 109 -12.25 -7.09 10.36
N GLU A 110 -13.44 -7.18 9.76
CA GLU A 110 -14.20 -6.01 9.29
C GLU A 110 -14.36 -4.95 10.40
N HIS A 111 -14.69 -5.36 11.63
CA HIS A 111 -14.80 -4.46 12.79
C HIS A 111 -13.48 -4.37 13.53
N PHE A 112 -12.59 -3.45 13.09
CA PHE A 112 -11.24 -3.32 13.61
C PHE A 112 -10.73 -1.88 13.54
N ASP A 113 -10.06 -1.41 14.61
CA ASP A 113 -9.39 -0.12 14.62
C ASP A 113 -8.02 -0.22 13.94
N VAL A 114 -7.68 0.78 13.14
CA VAL A 114 -6.40 0.86 12.44
C VAL A 114 -5.72 2.19 12.75
N ASP A 115 -4.49 2.13 13.22
CA ASP A 115 -3.61 3.28 13.46
C ASP A 115 -2.34 3.10 12.64
N LEU A 116 -2.17 3.93 11.61
CA LEU A 116 -1.08 3.82 10.63
C LEU A 116 -0.22 5.06 10.65
N THR A 117 1.08 4.87 10.84
CA THR A 117 2.11 5.88 10.59
C THR A 117 3.10 5.34 9.56
N SER A 118 3.29 6.05 8.45
CA SER A 118 4.21 5.66 7.38
C SER A 118 5.10 6.82 6.92
N ALA A 119 6.36 6.54 6.66
CA ALA A 119 7.28 7.50 6.03
C ALA A 119 6.97 7.73 4.54
N GLY A 120 6.24 6.80 3.89
CA GLY A 120 5.84 6.98 2.50
C GLY A 120 5.43 5.71 1.79
N GLY A 121 4.99 5.88 0.56
CA GLY A 121 4.44 4.83 -0.29
C GLY A 121 2.92 4.87 -0.37
N PRO A 122 2.33 4.17 -1.33
CA PRO A 122 0.89 4.12 -1.49
C PRO A 122 0.24 3.34 -0.34
N VAL A 123 -0.88 3.88 0.16
CA VAL A 123 -1.71 3.27 1.20
C VAL A 123 -3.10 3.00 0.64
N SER A 124 -3.57 1.77 0.76
CA SER A 124 -4.94 1.37 0.39
C SER A 124 -5.62 0.72 1.58
N ILE A 125 -6.80 1.23 1.96
CA ILE A 125 -7.63 0.69 3.05
C ILE A 125 -9.02 0.41 2.51
N GLU A 126 -9.51 -0.78 2.71
CA GLU A 126 -10.77 -1.22 2.10
C GLU A 126 -11.60 -2.09 3.04
N GLY A 127 -12.91 -1.81 3.14
CA GLY A 127 -13.88 -2.67 3.82
C GLY A 127 -13.71 -2.75 5.34
N VAL A 128 -13.25 -1.70 6.00
CA VAL A 128 -13.03 -1.66 7.46
C VAL A 128 -14.07 -0.78 8.13
N ASP A 129 -14.64 -1.28 9.21
CA ASP A 129 -15.56 -0.59 10.11
C ASP A 129 -14.89 -0.39 11.48
N GLY A 130 -14.65 0.85 11.86
CA GLY A 130 -13.97 1.20 13.10
C GLY A 130 -13.37 2.59 13.09
N THR A 131 -12.37 2.80 13.96
CA THR A 131 -11.60 4.03 13.99
C THR A 131 -10.34 3.87 13.16
N ILE A 132 -10.25 4.65 12.08
CA ILE A 132 -9.13 4.59 11.15
C ILE A 132 -8.34 5.88 11.23
N LYS A 133 -7.10 5.79 11.68
CA LYS A 133 -6.15 6.89 11.75
C LYS A 133 -4.98 6.58 10.82
N GLY A 134 -4.64 7.53 9.95
CA GLY A 134 -3.55 7.37 9.00
C GLY A 134 -2.74 8.64 8.87
N LEU A 135 -1.45 8.55 9.18
CA LEU A 135 -0.47 9.62 8.97
C LEU A 135 0.61 9.13 8.02
N THR A 136 0.76 9.78 6.86
CA THR A 136 1.86 9.47 5.94
C THR A 136 2.61 10.73 5.54
N GLU A 137 3.94 10.64 5.44
CA GLU A 137 4.74 11.78 4.98
C GLU A 137 4.66 11.97 3.47
N SER A 138 4.54 10.87 2.71
CA SER A 138 4.41 10.92 1.25
C SER A 138 3.68 9.70 0.72
N GLY A 139 3.01 9.86 -0.41
CA GLY A 139 2.29 8.79 -1.08
C GLY A 139 0.81 9.09 -1.21
N GLU A 140 0.17 8.33 -2.05
CA GLU A 140 -1.27 8.37 -2.28
C GLU A 140 -1.99 7.52 -1.24
N VAL A 141 -3.07 8.07 -0.67
CA VAL A 141 -3.94 7.34 0.27
C VAL A 141 -5.28 7.11 -0.41
N GLU A 142 -5.63 5.85 -0.61
CA GLU A 142 -6.93 5.43 -1.12
C GLU A 142 -7.70 4.67 -0.05
N ALA A 143 -8.88 5.15 0.28
CA ALA A 143 -9.76 4.57 1.27
C ALA A 143 -11.13 4.30 0.64
N ARG A 144 -11.62 3.06 0.75
CA ARG A 144 -12.91 2.65 0.17
C ARG A 144 -13.72 1.78 1.09
N ARG A 145 -15.05 1.93 1.01
CA ARG A 145 -16.02 1.11 1.77
C ARG A 145 -15.70 1.08 3.27
N LEU A 146 -15.38 2.26 3.80
CA LEU A 146 -15.14 2.44 5.21
C LEU A 146 -16.42 2.83 5.94
N SER A 147 -16.53 2.41 7.21
CA SER A 147 -17.57 2.80 8.14
C SER A 147 -16.95 3.24 9.47
N GLY A 148 -17.56 4.19 10.16
CA GLY A 148 -17.11 4.66 11.46
C GLY A 148 -16.39 6.00 11.44
N SER A 149 -15.20 6.10 12.07
CA SER A 149 -14.45 7.35 12.19
C SER A 149 -13.15 7.32 11.40
N VAL A 150 -12.86 8.41 10.66
CA VAL A 150 -11.62 8.53 9.88
C VAL A 150 -10.85 9.80 10.24
N ASP A 151 -9.53 9.67 10.38
CA ASP A 151 -8.59 10.77 10.51
C ASP A 151 -7.36 10.46 9.63
N LEU A 152 -7.42 10.90 8.36
CA LEU A 152 -6.39 10.59 7.37
C LEU A 152 -5.62 11.85 7.00
N GLU A 153 -4.31 11.81 7.17
CA GLU A 153 -3.42 12.92 6.87
C GLU A 153 -2.23 12.46 6.02
N THR A 154 -1.94 13.21 4.95
CA THR A 154 -0.70 13.06 4.19
C THR A 154 -0.02 14.41 3.99
N ARG A 155 1.31 14.46 4.05
CA ARG A 155 2.05 15.69 3.74
C ARG A 155 2.20 15.91 2.25
N LYS A 156 2.48 14.84 1.49
CA LYS A 156 2.69 14.89 0.03
C LYS A 156 1.96 13.72 -0.61
N GLY A 157 0.91 14.02 -1.33
CA GLY A 157 0.13 13.02 -2.06
C GLY A 157 -1.35 13.34 -2.05
N ASN A 158 -2.08 12.61 -2.86
CA ASN A 158 -3.53 12.71 -2.93
C ASN A 158 -4.17 11.82 -1.87
N VAL A 159 -5.33 12.24 -1.38
CA VAL A 159 -6.18 11.38 -0.55
C VAL A 159 -7.50 11.22 -1.26
N THR A 160 -7.90 9.97 -1.46
CA THR A 160 -9.16 9.59 -2.11
C THR A 160 -9.99 8.76 -1.13
N LEU A 161 -11.19 9.22 -0.82
CA LEU A 161 -12.17 8.49 -0.01
C LEU A 161 -13.40 8.22 -0.87
N ARG A 162 -13.82 6.96 -0.98
CA ARG A 162 -14.93 6.54 -1.83
C ARG A 162 -15.87 5.57 -1.11
N GLU A 163 -17.14 5.59 -1.52
CA GLU A 163 -18.15 4.59 -1.14
C GLU A 163 -18.21 4.35 0.38
N SER A 164 -18.14 5.40 1.19
CA SER A 164 -17.92 5.28 2.63
C SER A 164 -18.97 6.01 3.44
N TYR A 165 -19.29 5.44 4.63
CA TYR A 165 -20.13 6.09 5.63
C TYR A 165 -19.31 6.44 6.87
N VAL A 166 -18.80 7.67 6.94
CA VAL A 166 -17.78 8.02 7.93
C VAL A 166 -17.97 9.42 8.52
N SER A 167 -17.44 9.58 9.72
CA SER A 167 -17.25 10.89 10.36
C SER A 167 -15.77 11.18 10.58
N GLY A 168 -15.39 12.46 10.59
CA GLY A 168 -14.01 12.87 10.88
C GLY A 168 -13.38 13.76 9.82
N ARG A 169 -12.10 13.60 9.55
CA ARG A 169 -11.38 14.48 8.62
C ARG A 169 -10.41 13.74 7.72
N VAL A 170 -10.22 14.34 6.55
CA VAL A 170 -9.25 13.91 5.54
C VAL A 170 -8.43 15.13 5.14
N HIS A 171 -7.12 15.09 5.34
CA HIS A 171 -6.25 16.24 5.12
C HIS A 171 -5.04 15.88 4.25
N THR A 172 -4.64 16.82 3.38
CA THR A 172 -3.34 16.78 2.71
C THR A 172 -2.70 18.18 2.72
N VAL A 173 -1.37 18.23 2.85
CA VAL A 173 -0.66 19.50 2.72
C VAL A 173 -0.40 19.84 1.26
N GLY A 174 0.06 18.87 0.47
CA GLY A 174 0.52 19.12 -0.90
C GLY A 174 -0.13 18.23 -1.96
N GLY A 175 -1.45 18.05 -1.93
CA GLY A 175 -2.14 17.19 -2.88
C GLY A 175 -3.61 17.53 -3.03
N ARG A 176 -4.34 16.64 -3.68
CA ARG A 176 -5.78 16.72 -3.85
C ARG A 176 -6.48 15.82 -2.82
N VAL A 177 -7.59 16.30 -2.28
CA VAL A 177 -8.56 15.46 -1.57
C VAL A 177 -9.74 15.22 -2.50
N LEU A 178 -10.09 13.96 -2.71
CA LEU A 178 -11.29 13.54 -3.43
C LEU A 178 -12.21 12.77 -2.47
N LEU A 179 -13.42 13.29 -2.27
CA LEU A 179 -14.50 12.59 -1.58
C LEU A 179 -15.55 12.23 -2.62
N GLU A 180 -15.83 10.95 -2.82
CA GLU A 180 -16.76 10.45 -3.83
C GLU A 180 -17.67 9.37 -3.27
N ASP A 181 -18.99 9.55 -3.37
CA ASP A 181 -19.99 8.67 -2.79
C ASP A 181 -19.81 8.47 -1.28
N VAL A 182 -19.64 9.58 -0.56
CA VAL A 182 -19.39 9.57 0.88
C VAL A 182 -20.58 10.18 1.62
N SER A 183 -21.01 9.51 2.68
CA SER A 183 -22.04 10.00 3.59
C SER A 183 -21.54 10.10 5.03
N GLY A 184 -22.18 10.97 5.84
CA GLY A 184 -21.82 11.26 7.21
C GLY A 184 -21.14 12.63 7.37
N THR A 185 -20.51 12.86 8.54
CA THR A 185 -19.91 14.14 8.90
C THR A 185 -18.40 14.13 8.65
N VAL A 186 -17.98 14.14 7.38
CA VAL A 186 -16.57 14.15 7.00
C VAL A 186 -16.15 15.51 6.42
N ALA A 187 -14.99 16.02 6.84
CA ALA A 187 -14.37 17.23 6.33
C ALA A 187 -13.11 16.92 5.53
N GLY A 188 -13.10 17.30 4.24
CA GLY A 188 -11.92 17.27 3.39
C GLY A 188 -11.19 18.60 3.41
N SER A 189 -9.86 18.60 3.49
CA SER A 189 -9.06 19.83 3.42
C SER A 189 -7.73 19.62 2.72
N SER A 190 -7.23 20.65 2.05
CA SER A 190 -5.91 20.67 1.43
C SER A 190 -5.27 22.04 1.60
N ALA A 191 -4.01 22.10 2.05
CA ALA A 191 -3.33 23.37 2.26
C ALA A 191 -2.86 24.02 0.95
N LYS A 192 -2.42 23.22 -0.04
CA LYS A 192 -1.86 23.72 -1.31
C LYS A 192 -2.56 23.19 -2.56
N GLY A 193 -3.48 22.24 -2.40
CA GLY A 193 -4.17 21.58 -3.52
C GLY A 193 -5.65 21.91 -3.57
N LYS A 194 -6.41 20.99 -4.10
CA LYS A 194 -7.86 21.13 -4.27
C LYS A 194 -8.61 20.06 -3.51
N VAL A 195 -9.76 20.44 -2.96
CA VAL A 195 -10.77 19.49 -2.47
C VAL A 195 -11.84 19.34 -3.54
N VAL A 196 -12.15 18.12 -3.88
CA VAL A 196 -13.19 17.76 -4.84
C VAL A 196 -14.17 16.84 -4.14
N GLU A 197 -15.42 17.25 -4.11
CA GLU A 197 -16.52 16.49 -3.53
C GLU A 197 -17.50 16.10 -4.63
N ARG A 198 -17.86 14.81 -4.67
CA ARG A 198 -18.82 14.26 -5.61
C ARG A 198 -19.78 13.35 -4.86
N ARG A 199 -21.08 13.63 -4.95
CA ARG A 199 -22.12 12.85 -4.28
C ARG A 199 -21.83 12.65 -2.77
N VAL A 200 -21.51 13.76 -2.09
CA VAL A 200 -21.29 13.78 -0.64
C VAL A 200 -22.60 14.16 0.03
N GLN A 201 -23.07 13.32 0.95
CA GLN A 201 -24.26 13.56 1.77
C GLN A 201 -23.81 13.80 3.20
N ARG A 202 -24.10 14.98 3.72
CA ARG A 202 -23.81 15.34 5.12
C ARG A 202 -25.08 15.24 5.95
N ASP A 203 -24.96 14.52 7.06
CA ASP A 203 -26.02 14.39 8.06
C ASP A 203 -26.12 15.65 8.93
#